data_691286b6f6a8892b138d7fa6177f0058
#
_entry.id   691286b6f6a8892b138d7fa6177f0058
#
_cell.length_a   1.000
_cell.length_b   1.000
_cell.length_c   1.000
_cell.angle_alpha   90.00
_cell.angle_beta   90.00
_cell.angle_gamma   90.00
#
_symmetry.space_group_name_H-M   'P 1'
#
loop_
_entity.id
_entity.type
_entity.pdbx_description
1 polymer ?
#
loop_
_entity_poly.entity_id
_entity_poly.type
_entity_poly.pdbx_seq_one_letter_code
_entity_poly.pdbx_strand_id
1 'polypeptide(L)'
;TKKDDKKTAQKYHGKLAVIIDDCGYDLAPVRKLVNLNAPFSYAILPYKDFSSDALHVIKGGGQTAMLHLPMEPMDRTAMSEGKITILTDMTAEQVQQLTRKAVDSLPGIEGVNNHQGSKATSNEATMKAVLKVLKQQGLFFVDSSTYSKSIGDQVARSMGVPTARNNIFLDNSSDEDDIIAKIWQAVEMADRNGSAIAICHARPHTAAAWSKVIDEVNASGIQLVPVSSLLK
;
A
#
# COMPACT_ATOMS: atom_id res chain seq x y z
N THR A 1 -41.83 7.82 -28.11
CA THR A 1 -40.66 8.70 -27.87
C THR A 1 -40.08 8.30 -26.51
N LYS A 2 -39.09 7.39 -26.52
CA LYS A 2 -38.25 7.08 -25.38
C LYS A 2 -37.21 8.21 -25.30
N LYS A 3 -37.27 9.00 -24.24
CA LYS A 3 -36.18 9.88 -23.83
C LYS A 3 -35.01 9.01 -23.42
N ASP A 4 -33.94 9.03 -24.18
CA ASP A 4 -32.61 8.57 -23.77
C ASP A 4 -32.14 9.50 -22.65
N ASP A 5 -32.33 9.11 -21.39
CA ASP A 5 -31.61 9.66 -20.27
C ASP A 5 -30.16 9.12 -20.30
N LYS A 6 -29.34 9.69 -21.21
CA LYS A 6 -27.91 9.66 -21.04
C LYS A 6 -27.59 10.47 -19.78
N LYS A 7 -27.55 9.79 -18.62
CA LYS A 7 -26.85 10.31 -17.45
C LYS A 7 -25.43 10.66 -17.90
N THR A 8 -25.17 11.93 -18.07
CA THR A 8 -23.80 12.44 -18.27
C THR A 8 -22.99 11.91 -17.09
N ALA A 9 -22.07 11.01 -17.33
CA ALA A 9 -21.22 10.46 -16.32
C ALA A 9 -20.51 11.66 -15.63
N GLN A 10 -20.66 11.75 -14.29
CA GLN A 10 -20.03 12.77 -13.51
C GLN A 10 -18.52 12.62 -13.72
N LYS A 11 -17.86 13.67 -14.20
CA LYS A 11 -16.44 13.63 -14.52
C LYS A 11 -15.67 14.04 -13.27
N TYR A 12 -14.96 13.08 -12.67
CA TYR A 12 -14.06 13.32 -11.54
C TYR A 12 -12.73 13.90 -12.03
N HIS A 13 -12.06 14.62 -11.12
CA HIS A 13 -10.74 15.18 -11.32
C HIS A 13 -9.84 14.81 -10.15
N GLY A 14 -8.55 14.70 -10.37
CA GLY A 14 -7.59 14.36 -9.31
C GLY A 14 -6.87 13.04 -9.57
N LYS A 15 -5.99 12.67 -8.64
CA LYS A 15 -5.13 11.50 -8.73
C LYS A 15 -5.43 10.51 -7.63
N LEU A 16 -5.62 9.25 -7.98
CA LEU A 16 -5.78 8.16 -7.02
C LEU A 16 -4.63 7.17 -7.15
N ALA A 17 -3.86 6.99 -6.09
CA ALA A 17 -2.91 5.90 -5.97
C ALA A 17 -3.51 4.77 -5.16
N VAL A 18 -3.33 3.53 -5.64
CA VAL A 18 -3.81 2.32 -4.96
C VAL A 18 -2.61 1.44 -4.64
N ILE A 19 -2.51 1.02 -3.38
CA ILE A 19 -1.50 0.08 -2.90
C ILE A 19 -2.18 -1.24 -2.59
N ILE A 20 -1.60 -2.32 -3.10
CA ILE A 20 -2.05 -3.70 -2.88
C ILE A 20 -1.10 -4.33 -1.86
N ASP A 21 -1.55 -4.46 -0.62
CA ASP A 21 -0.78 -5.05 0.48
C ASP A 21 -0.88 -6.60 0.50
N ASP A 22 -0.11 -7.23 1.38
CA ASP A 22 -0.08 -8.68 1.64
C ASP A 22 0.29 -9.53 0.41
N CYS A 23 0.98 -8.98 -0.58
CA CYS A 23 1.52 -9.79 -1.66
C CYS A 23 2.57 -10.77 -1.11
N GLY A 24 2.50 -12.03 -1.54
CA GLY A 24 3.42 -13.08 -1.10
C GLY A 24 2.76 -14.29 -0.45
N TYR A 25 1.51 -14.19 0.01
CA TYR A 25 0.74 -15.34 0.50
C TYR A 25 0.12 -16.17 -0.63
N ASP A 26 -0.48 -15.49 -1.61
CA ASP A 26 -1.13 -16.11 -2.76
C ASP A 26 -0.82 -15.29 -4.02
N LEU A 27 -0.42 -16.00 -5.06
CA LEU A 27 -0.03 -15.38 -6.32
C LEU A 27 -1.22 -15.11 -7.25
N ALA A 28 -2.32 -15.83 -7.09
CA ALA A 28 -3.48 -15.72 -7.99
C ALA A 28 -4.14 -14.33 -7.96
N PRO A 29 -4.43 -13.73 -6.79
CA PRO A 29 -4.96 -12.36 -6.75
C PRO A 29 -3.96 -11.34 -7.29
N VAL A 30 -2.65 -11.50 -7.02
CA VAL A 30 -1.61 -10.60 -7.53
C VAL A 30 -1.60 -10.60 -9.06
N ARG A 31 -1.57 -11.80 -9.68
CA ARG A 31 -1.64 -11.94 -11.16
C ARG A 31 -2.89 -11.29 -11.74
N LYS A 32 -4.04 -11.52 -11.10
CA LYS A 32 -5.31 -10.95 -11.56
C LYS A 32 -5.28 -9.43 -11.54
N LEU A 33 -4.77 -8.82 -10.45
CA LEU A 33 -4.67 -7.37 -10.30
C LEU A 33 -3.64 -6.75 -11.26
N VAL A 34 -2.47 -7.38 -11.45
CA VAL A 34 -1.46 -6.91 -12.42
C VAL A 34 -2.01 -6.93 -13.84
N ASN A 35 -2.81 -7.94 -14.20
CA ASN A 35 -3.43 -8.06 -15.52
C ASN A 35 -4.52 -7.01 -15.79
N LEU A 36 -4.98 -6.26 -14.81
CA LEU A 36 -5.88 -5.10 -15.04
C LEU A 36 -5.17 -3.94 -15.74
N ASN A 37 -3.84 -4.00 -15.81
CA ASN A 37 -3.00 -2.98 -16.44
C ASN A 37 -3.23 -1.55 -15.88
N ALA A 38 -3.61 -1.48 -14.60
CA ALA A 38 -3.73 -0.24 -13.85
C ALA A 38 -2.42 0.05 -13.11
N PRO A 39 -2.00 1.31 -12.95
CA PRO A 39 -0.72 1.67 -12.33
C PRO A 39 -0.78 1.55 -10.79
N PHE A 40 -1.13 0.36 -10.31
CA PHE A 40 -1.14 0.06 -8.89
C PHE A 40 0.29 -0.11 -8.34
N SER A 41 0.45 0.07 -7.05
CA SER A 41 1.67 -0.23 -6.32
C SER A 41 1.44 -1.45 -5.46
N TYR A 42 2.40 -2.34 -5.35
CA TYR A 42 2.23 -3.64 -4.69
C TYR A 42 3.24 -3.80 -3.57
N ALA A 43 2.77 -4.01 -2.36
CA ALA A 43 3.60 -4.19 -1.18
C ALA A 43 3.68 -5.68 -0.81
N ILE A 44 4.90 -6.20 -0.81
CA ILE A 44 5.20 -7.62 -0.71
C ILE A 44 5.72 -7.91 0.70
N LEU A 45 5.09 -8.86 1.39
CA LEU A 45 5.61 -9.39 2.63
C LEU A 45 6.93 -10.15 2.37
N PRO A 46 7.98 -9.92 3.18
CA PRO A 46 9.24 -10.64 3.02
C PRO A 46 9.11 -12.09 3.49
N TYR A 47 9.90 -12.98 2.90
CA TYR A 47 10.06 -14.37 3.33
C TYR A 47 8.79 -15.23 3.32
N LYS A 48 7.80 -14.89 2.50
CA LYS A 48 6.65 -15.76 2.21
C LYS A 48 6.96 -16.66 1.03
N ASP A 49 6.22 -17.75 0.92
CA ASP A 49 6.44 -18.76 -0.12
C ASP A 49 6.41 -18.17 -1.54
N PHE A 50 5.58 -17.15 -1.76
CA PHE A 50 5.43 -16.50 -3.06
C PHE A 50 6.01 -15.07 -3.12
N SER A 51 6.83 -14.64 -2.14
CA SER A 51 7.38 -13.26 -2.15
C SER A 51 8.22 -12.97 -3.39
N SER A 52 9.10 -13.90 -3.77
CA SER A 52 9.95 -13.76 -4.96
C SER A 52 9.14 -13.84 -6.25
N ASP A 53 8.17 -14.73 -6.33
CA ASP A 53 7.30 -14.87 -7.51
C ASP A 53 6.40 -13.65 -7.67
N ALA A 54 5.85 -13.12 -6.57
CA ALA A 54 5.08 -11.88 -6.59
C ALA A 54 5.92 -10.71 -7.11
N LEU A 55 7.15 -10.55 -6.61
CA LEU A 55 8.09 -9.53 -7.10
C LEU A 55 8.31 -9.65 -8.61
N HIS A 56 8.55 -10.88 -9.08
CA HIS A 56 8.76 -11.14 -10.51
C HIS A 56 7.52 -10.77 -11.35
N VAL A 57 6.34 -11.17 -10.93
CA VAL A 57 5.07 -10.85 -11.62
C VAL A 57 4.81 -9.36 -11.65
N ILE A 58 4.97 -8.67 -10.52
CA ILE A 58 4.73 -7.22 -10.39
C ILE A 58 5.69 -6.44 -11.30
N LYS A 59 6.98 -6.73 -11.22
CA LYS A 59 7.98 -6.04 -12.06
C LYS A 59 7.85 -6.40 -13.52
N GLY A 60 7.53 -7.64 -13.84
CA GLY A 60 7.25 -8.09 -15.21
C GLY A 60 6.05 -7.37 -15.85
N GLY A 61 5.07 -6.97 -15.04
CA GLY A 61 3.94 -6.12 -15.44
C GLY A 61 4.26 -4.62 -15.49
N GLY A 62 5.50 -4.20 -15.21
CA GLY A 62 5.89 -2.78 -15.20
C GLY A 62 5.31 -1.99 -14.01
N GLN A 63 4.90 -2.68 -12.95
CA GLN A 63 4.25 -2.08 -11.78
C GLN A 63 5.28 -1.73 -10.69
N THR A 64 4.93 -0.79 -9.80
CA THR A 64 5.73 -0.43 -8.63
C THR A 64 5.70 -1.55 -7.59
N ALA A 65 6.88 -2.05 -7.21
CA ALA A 65 7.04 -3.03 -6.14
C ALA A 65 7.58 -2.35 -4.87
N MET A 66 6.98 -2.70 -3.73
CA MET A 66 7.32 -2.19 -2.40
C MET A 66 7.53 -3.35 -1.42
N LEU A 67 8.27 -3.12 -0.36
CA LEU A 67 8.32 -4.02 0.80
C LEU A 67 7.16 -3.70 1.75
N HIS A 68 6.37 -4.70 2.11
CA HIS A 68 5.40 -4.64 3.20
C HIS A 68 6.08 -5.10 4.48
N LEU A 69 6.64 -4.13 5.24
CA LEU A 69 7.51 -4.39 6.39
C LEU A 69 6.70 -4.73 7.64
N PRO A 70 6.83 -5.95 8.20
CA PRO A 70 6.14 -6.32 9.43
C PRO A 70 6.63 -5.48 10.62
N MET A 71 5.70 -4.84 11.31
CA MET A 71 5.98 -3.94 12.44
C MET A 71 5.01 -4.20 13.59
N GLU A 72 5.47 -3.96 14.81
CA GLU A 72 4.76 -4.30 16.06
C GLU A 72 3.39 -3.63 16.16
N PRO A 73 2.29 -4.41 16.31
CA PRO A 73 0.97 -3.88 16.65
C PRO A 73 0.88 -3.57 18.17
N MET A 74 -0.13 -2.78 18.56
CA MET A 74 -0.42 -2.52 19.99
C MET A 74 -0.67 -3.81 20.77
N ASP A 75 -1.40 -4.73 20.18
CA ASP A 75 -1.61 -6.08 20.71
C ASP A 75 -0.63 -7.05 20.06
N ARG A 76 0.40 -7.46 20.81
CA ARG A 76 1.41 -8.43 20.35
C ARG A 76 0.82 -9.80 20.03
N THR A 77 -0.34 -10.16 20.60
CA THR A 77 -0.99 -11.43 20.29
C THR A 77 -1.55 -11.48 18.87
N ALA A 78 -1.77 -10.31 18.26
CA ALA A 78 -2.22 -10.16 16.89
C ALA A 78 -1.07 -10.21 15.85
N MET A 79 0.20 -10.32 16.27
CA MET A 79 1.34 -10.38 15.34
C MET A 79 1.24 -11.62 14.44
N SER A 80 1.19 -11.40 13.11
CA SER A 80 1.09 -12.47 12.11
C SER A 80 2.46 -12.98 11.64
N GLU A 81 3.51 -12.13 11.72
CA GLU A 81 4.79 -12.38 11.04
C GLU A 81 5.93 -12.82 11.98
N GLY A 82 5.65 -12.98 13.25
CA GLY A 82 6.58 -13.56 14.22
C GLY A 82 7.95 -12.85 14.27
N LYS A 83 9.03 -13.64 14.14
CA LYS A 83 10.42 -13.17 14.35
C LYS A 83 10.92 -12.13 13.33
N ILE A 84 10.24 -11.93 12.22
CA ILE A 84 10.62 -10.91 11.22
C ILE A 84 9.98 -9.54 11.50
N THR A 85 9.18 -9.44 12.54
CA THR A 85 8.49 -8.21 12.92
C THR A 85 9.44 -7.26 13.65
N ILE A 86 9.47 -6.00 13.23
CA ILE A 86 10.18 -4.91 13.92
C ILE A 86 9.48 -4.60 15.24
N LEU A 87 10.17 -4.77 16.37
CA LEU A 87 9.63 -4.53 17.69
C LEU A 87 10.19 -3.23 18.30
N THR A 88 9.38 -2.57 19.12
CA THR A 88 9.76 -1.30 19.76
C THR A 88 10.75 -1.44 20.91
N ASP A 89 10.97 -2.66 21.42
CA ASP A 89 11.97 -2.98 22.44
C ASP A 89 13.32 -3.45 21.85
N MET A 90 13.46 -3.47 20.52
CA MET A 90 14.73 -3.72 19.85
C MET A 90 15.64 -2.49 19.92
N THR A 91 16.97 -2.72 19.95
CA THR A 91 17.93 -1.62 19.79
C THR A 91 17.85 -1.06 18.35
N ALA A 92 18.34 0.16 18.16
CA ALA A 92 18.38 0.78 16.83
C ALA A 92 19.15 -0.08 15.80
N GLU A 93 20.25 -0.72 16.24
CA GLU A 93 21.07 -1.61 15.41
C GLU A 93 20.27 -2.85 14.99
N GLN A 94 19.52 -3.46 15.92
CA GLN A 94 18.65 -4.61 15.62
C GLN A 94 17.57 -4.25 14.62
N VAL A 95 16.88 -3.12 14.81
CA VAL A 95 15.88 -2.61 13.88
C VAL A 95 16.47 -2.38 12.49
N GLN A 96 17.64 -1.71 12.42
CA GLN A 96 18.31 -1.45 11.14
C GLN A 96 18.73 -2.74 10.44
N GLN A 97 19.28 -3.70 11.20
CA GLN A 97 19.71 -4.98 10.64
C GLN A 97 18.53 -5.77 10.08
N LEU A 98 17.41 -5.83 10.82
CA LEU A 98 16.23 -6.55 10.39
C LEU A 98 15.58 -5.88 9.17
N THR A 99 15.53 -4.54 9.16
CA THR A 99 15.03 -3.75 8.03
C THR A 99 15.88 -3.99 6.77
N ARG A 100 17.23 -3.95 6.88
CA ARG A 100 18.11 -4.24 5.73
C ARG A 100 17.88 -5.63 5.17
N LYS A 101 17.83 -6.64 6.02
CA LYS A 101 17.59 -8.03 5.59
C LYS A 101 16.25 -8.16 4.84
N ALA A 102 15.20 -7.48 5.31
CA ALA A 102 13.91 -7.48 4.64
C ALA A 102 13.98 -6.78 3.27
N VAL A 103 14.65 -5.63 3.17
CA VAL A 103 14.88 -4.92 1.89
C VAL A 103 15.69 -5.79 0.92
N ASP A 104 16.79 -6.38 1.39
CA ASP A 104 17.68 -7.20 0.56
C ASP A 104 17.01 -8.47 0.03
N SER A 105 15.96 -8.95 0.70
CA SER A 105 15.18 -10.13 0.26
C SER A 105 14.31 -9.86 -0.98
N LEU A 106 14.08 -8.59 -1.32
CA LEU A 106 13.24 -8.16 -2.43
C LEU A 106 13.98 -7.14 -3.32
N PRO A 107 14.92 -7.58 -4.13
CA PRO A 107 15.80 -6.69 -4.90
C PRO A 107 15.02 -5.84 -5.92
N GLY A 108 15.29 -4.54 -5.94
CA GLY A 108 14.71 -3.59 -6.90
C GLY A 108 13.32 -3.11 -6.53
N ILE A 109 12.93 -3.19 -5.26
CA ILE A 109 11.78 -2.45 -4.72
C ILE A 109 12.08 -0.94 -4.72
N GLU A 110 11.02 -0.13 -4.73
CA GLU A 110 11.12 1.33 -4.81
C GLU A 110 10.76 2.01 -3.50
N GLY A 111 10.04 1.33 -2.63
CA GLY A 111 9.60 1.87 -1.34
C GLY A 111 9.18 0.82 -0.35
N VAL A 112 8.71 1.29 0.79
CA VAL A 112 8.29 0.46 1.93
C VAL A 112 7.02 1.03 2.52
N ASN A 113 6.08 0.17 2.95
CA ASN A 113 5.01 0.53 3.87
C ASN A 113 4.98 -0.43 5.06
N ASN A 114 4.26 -0.09 6.11
CA ASN A 114 4.17 -0.95 7.29
C ASN A 114 3.03 -1.95 7.18
N HIS A 115 3.34 -3.24 7.44
CA HIS A 115 2.36 -4.28 7.76
C HIS A 115 2.05 -4.22 9.24
N GLN A 116 0.76 -4.10 9.62
CA GLN A 116 0.37 -3.83 11.00
C GLN A 116 1.08 -2.55 11.53
N GLY A 117 1.77 -2.62 12.65
CA GLY A 117 2.67 -1.57 13.12
C GLY A 117 2.00 -0.46 13.91
N SER A 118 0.80 -0.65 14.43
CA SER A 118 0.10 0.40 15.20
C SER A 118 0.91 0.92 16.39
N LYS A 119 1.77 0.10 17.01
CA LYS A 119 2.68 0.51 18.08
C LYS A 119 4.00 1.05 17.53
N ALA A 120 4.61 0.34 16.58
CA ALA A 120 5.91 0.71 16.06
C ALA A 120 5.89 2.05 15.31
N THR A 121 4.84 2.32 14.52
CA THR A 121 4.70 3.59 13.78
C THR A 121 4.38 4.79 14.67
N SER A 122 4.00 4.57 15.93
CA SER A 122 3.83 5.63 16.95
C SER A 122 5.07 5.80 17.83
N ASN A 123 6.15 4.99 17.61
CA ASN A 123 7.41 5.08 18.34
C ASN A 123 8.47 5.77 17.47
N GLU A 124 8.89 6.97 17.89
CA GLU A 124 9.82 7.79 17.13
C GLU A 124 11.20 7.13 16.96
N ALA A 125 11.74 6.49 17.99
CA ALA A 125 13.04 5.84 17.95
C ALA A 125 13.05 4.67 16.97
N THR A 126 12.00 3.83 17.00
CA THR A 126 11.84 2.73 16.05
C THR A 126 11.72 3.24 14.62
N MET A 127 10.87 4.25 14.39
CA MET A 127 10.71 4.83 13.05
C MET A 127 12.00 5.45 12.54
N LYS A 128 12.74 6.19 13.36
CA LYS A 128 14.06 6.74 12.97
C LYS A 128 15.05 5.64 12.55
N ALA A 129 15.06 4.52 13.25
CA ALA A 129 15.94 3.39 12.92
C ALA A 129 15.58 2.74 11.58
N VAL A 130 14.29 2.49 11.32
CA VAL A 130 13.80 2.00 10.03
C VAL A 130 14.13 2.99 8.92
N LEU A 131 13.73 4.24 9.06
CA LEU A 131 13.85 5.28 8.04
C LEU A 131 15.30 5.62 7.70
N LYS A 132 16.24 5.45 8.64
CA LYS A 132 17.67 5.57 8.37
C LYS A 132 18.13 4.57 7.30
N VAL A 133 17.64 3.34 7.36
CA VAL A 133 17.94 2.32 6.34
C VAL A 133 17.31 2.70 5.01
N LEU A 134 16.05 3.11 5.00
CA LEU A 134 15.35 3.48 3.77
C LEU A 134 16.05 4.66 3.08
N LYS A 135 16.46 5.67 3.84
CA LYS A 135 17.22 6.81 3.31
C LYS A 135 18.53 6.38 2.67
N GLN A 136 19.27 5.47 3.31
CA GLN A 136 20.55 4.95 2.79
C GLN A 136 20.36 4.16 1.49
N GLN A 137 19.20 3.51 1.33
CA GLN A 137 18.86 2.71 0.16
C GLN A 137 18.12 3.49 -0.94
N GLY A 138 17.81 4.77 -0.70
CA GLY A 138 17.06 5.60 -1.64
C GLY A 138 15.59 5.18 -1.79
N LEU A 139 14.99 4.57 -0.76
CA LEU A 139 13.62 4.08 -0.76
C LEU A 139 12.67 5.11 -0.13
N PHE A 140 11.46 5.21 -0.67
CA PHE A 140 10.40 6.01 -0.04
C PHE A 140 9.64 5.20 1.04
N PHE A 141 8.90 5.91 1.89
CA PHE A 141 8.06 5.32 2.92
C PHE A 141 6.60 5.76 2.77
N VAL A 142 5.67 4.80 2.84
CA VAL A 142 4.24 5.10 2.96
C VAL A 142 3.75 4.63 4.33
N ASP A 143 3.23 5.56 5.12
CA ASP A 143 2.55 5.22 6.37
C ASP A 143 1.18 4.61 6.04
N SER A 144 0.99 3.31 6.32
CA SER A 144 -0.27 2.61 6.06
C SER A 144 -1.42 3.11 6.94
N SER A 145 -1.10 3.93 7.96
CA SER A 145 -2.08 4.56 8.86
C SER A 145 -3.01 3.54 9.56
N THR A 146 -2.43 2.44 10.02
CA THR A 146 -3.15 1.40 10.79
C THR A 146 -3.58 1.89 12.18
N TYR A 147 -3.08 3.05 12.60
CA TYR A 147 -3.39 3.69 13.86
C TYR A 147 -3.47 5.22 13.68
N SER A 148 -4.47 5.85 14.29
CA SER A 148 -4.68 7.28 14.17
C SER A 148 -3.54 8.16 14.70
N LYS A 149 -2.76 7.62 15.68
CA LYS A 149 -1.60 8.29 16.27
C LYS A 149 -0.27 7.87 15.65
N SER A 150 -0.29 7.24 14.45
CA SER A 150 0.94 7.00 13.70
C SER A 150 1.65 8.32 13.38
N ILE A 151 2.96 8.32 13.56
CA ILE A 151 3.87 9.44 13.25
C ILE A 151 4.86 9.09 12.14
N GLY A 152 4.67 7.94 11.50
CA GLY A 152 5.62 7.39 10.52
C GLY A 152 5.95 8.36 9.39
N ASP A 153 4.93 8.95 8.76
CA ASP A 153 5.09 9.93 7.69
C ASP A 153 5.73 11.25 8.18
N GLN A 154 5.43 11.69 9.42
CA GLN A 154 6.02 12.89 10.00
C GLN A 154 7.52 12.72 10.24
N VAL A 155 7.92 11.57 10.82
CA VAL A 155 9.32 11.24 11.06
C VAL A 155 10.06 11.07 9.73
N ALA A 156 9.46 10.41 8.74
CA ALA A 156 10.04 10.26 7.39
C ALA A 156 10.34 11.63 6.77
N ARG A 157 9.38 12.54 6.82
CA ARG A 157 9.52 13.91 6.31
C ARG A 157 10.65 14.66 7.02
N SER A 158 10.70 14.58 8.35
CA SER A 158 11.75 15.24 9.16
C SER A 158 13.16 14.72 8.84
N MET A 159 13.27 13.48 8.38
CA MET A 159 14.54 12.84 7.98
C MET A 159 14.85 13.02 6.49
N GLY A 160 13.98 13.67 5.70
CA GLY A 160 14.16 13.82 4.26
C GLY A 160 13.99 12.51 3.49
N VAL A 161 13.17 11.59 3.98
CA VAL A 161 12.71 10.40 3.25
C VAL A 161 11.42 10.76 2.52
N PRO A 162 11.34 10.62 1.18
CA PRO A 162 10.09 10.85 0.46
C PRO A 162 8.97 9.98 1.04
N THR A 163 7.82 10.58 1.31
CA THR A 163 6.79 9.89 2.08
C THR A 163 5.37 10.28 1.68
N ALA A 164 4.45 9.39 1.98
CA ALA A 164 3.01 9.63 1.90
C ALA A 164 2.29 8.90 3.04
N ARG A 165 0.99 9.13 3.16
CA ARG A 165 0.13 8.50 4.16
C ARG A 165 -1.15 7.98 3.52
N ASN A 166 -1.57 6.79 3.90
CA ASN A 166 -2.84 6.21 3.48
C ASN A 166 -4.03 7.05 3.97
N ASN A 167 -5.02 7.22 3.10
CA ASN A 167 -6.25 7.94 3.41
C ASN A 167 -7.42 7.00 3.72
N ILE A 168 -7.46 5.82 3.08
CA ILE A 168 -8.60 4.90 3.19
C ILE A 168 -8.19 3.45 2.90
N PHE A 169 -8.74 2.51 3.68
CA PHE A 169 -8.72 1.09 3.37
C PHE A 169 -9.98 0.71 2.59
N LEU A 170 -9.83 -0.08 1.52
CA LEU A 170 -10.91 -0.41 0.61
C LEU A 170 -11.63 -1.72 0.97
N ASP A 171 -10.94 -2.67 1.61
CA ASP A 171 -11.38 -4.05 1.77
C ASP A 171 -11.34 -4.55 3.22
N ASN A 172 -11.79 -3.72 4.17
CA ASN A 172 -12.05 -4.16 5.54
C ASN A 172 -13.21 -5.18 5.61
N SER A 173 -14.13 -5.14 4.65
CA SER A 173 -15.13 -6.16 4.37
C SER A 173 -14.65 -7.10 3.27
N SER A 174 -15.08 -8.36 3.29
CA SER A 174 -14.87 -9.32 2.19
C SER A 174 -16.01 -9.29 1.16
N ASP A 175 -17.04 -8.50 1.37
CA ASP A 175 -18.12 -8.31 0.43
C ASP A 175 -17.66 -7.44 -0.74
N GLU A 176 -17.88 -7.90 -1.98
CA GLU A 176 -17.40 -7.21 -3.17
C GLU A 176 -18.13 -5.87 -3.39
N ASP A 177 -19.40 -5.76 -3.05
CA ASP A 177 -20.17 -4.53 -3.21
C ASP A 177 -19.72 -3.46 -2.19
N ASP A 178 -19.36 -3.87 -0.96
CA ASP A 178 -18.74 -2.99 0.03
C ASP A 178 -17.39 -2.48 -0.46
N ILE A 179 -16.56 -3.35 -1.04
CA ILE A 179 -15.25 -2.98 -1.61
C ILE A 179 -15.46 -1.98 -2.76
N ILE A 180 -16.39 -2.24 -3.66
CA ILE A 180 -16.73 -1.35 -4.78
C ILE A 180 -17.17 0.03 -4.26
N ALA A 181 -18.02 0.06 -3.23
CA ALA A 181 -18.46 1.31 -2.61
C ALA A 181 -17.25 2.10 -2.02
N LYS A 182 -16.28 1.40 -1.42
CA LYS A 182 -15.04 2.00 -0.91
C LYS A 182 -14.12 2.52 -2.03
N ILE A 183 -14.05 1.83 -3.15
CA ILE A 183 -13.32 2.30 -4.34
C ILE A 183 -13.90 3.65 -4.79
N TRP A 184 -15.22 3.75 -4.93
CA TRP A 184 -15.85 5.01 -5.32
C TRP A 184 -15.68 6.11 -4.27
N GLN A 185 -15.71 5.76 -2.97
CA GLN A 185 -15.38 6.71 -1.90
C GLN A 185 -13.96 7.26 -2.03
N ALA A 186 -12.98 6.42 -2.42
CA ALA A 186 -11.60 6.86 -2.67
C ALA A 186 -11.51 7.78 -3.91
N VAL A 187 -12.25 7.48 -4.97
CA VAL A 187 -12.38 8.34 -6.16
C VAL A 187 -12.93 9.72 -5.78
N GLU A 188 -14.01 9.77 -5.02
CA GLU A 188 -14.60 11.03 -4.53
C GLU A 188 -13.64 11.81 -3.61
N MET A 189 -12.87 11.10 -2.80
CA MET A 189 -11.86 11.72 -1.93
C MET A 189 -10.74 12.33 -2.77
N ALA A 190 -10.27 11.65 -3.81
CA ALA A 190 -9.27 12.14 -4.74
C ALA A 190 -9.77 13.38 -5.50
N ASP A 191 -11.02 13.38 -5.92
CA ASP A 191 -11.66 14.51 -6.58
C ASP A 191 -11.70 15.75 -5.66
N ARG A 192 -12.19 15.59 -4.42
CA ARG A 192 -12.30 16.70 -3.46
C ARG A 192 -10.95 17.26 -3.02
N ASN A 193 -9.94 16.42 -2.86
CA ASN A 193 -8.65 16.81 -2.28
C ASN A 193 -7.54 16.99 -3.33
N GLY A 194 -7.84 16.75 -4.63
CA GLY A 194 -6.87 16.73 -5.72
C GLY A 194 -6.07 15.44 -5.80
N SER A 195 -5.95 14.69 -4.69
CA SER A 195 -5.35 13.36 -4.67
C SER A 195 -5.79 12.56 -3.45
N ALA A 196 -5.73 11.23 -3.57
CA ALA A 196 -5.88 10.31 -2.44
C ALA A 196 -4.99 9.06 -2.63
N ILE A 197 -4.67 8.42 -1.50
CA ILE A 197 -4.01 7.12 -1.46
C ILE A 197 -4.96 6.15 -0.78
N ALA A 198 -5.20 5.02 -1.43
CA ALA A 198 -6.03 3.94 -0.91
C ALA A 198 -5.20 2.66 -0.78
N ILE A 199 -5.47 1.87 0.26
CA ILE A 199 -4.86 0.55 0.47
C ILE A 199 -5.94 -0.52 0.40
N CYS A 200 -5.63 -1.60 -0.28
CA CYS A 200 -6.36 -2.86 -0.20
C CYS A 200 -5.35 -4.04 -0.23
N HIS A 201 -5.84 -5.26 -0.12
CA HIS A 201 -4.98 -6.43 0.04
C HIS A 201 -5.10 -7.38 -1.17
N ALA A 202 -4.05 -8.17 -1.39
CA ALA A 202 -4.01 -9.19 -2.45
C ALA A 202 -4.93 -10.38 -2.12
N ARG A 203 -6.23 -10.16 -2.17
CA ARG A 203 -7.28 -11.14 -1.84
C ARG A 203 -8.19 -11.40 -3.04
N PRO A 204 -8.79 -12.62 -3.15
CA PRO A 204 -9.70 -12.94 -4.25
C PRO A 204 -10.86 -11.95 -4.42
N HIS A 205 -11.50 -11.53 -3.32
CA HIS A 205 -12.64 -10.59 -3.33
C HIS A 205 -12.20 -9.19 -3.80
N THR A 206 -11.04 -8.72 -3.37
CA THR A 206 -10.46 -7.44 -3.79
C THR A 206 -10.16 -7.44 -5.29
N ALA A 207 -9.55 -8.53 -5.77
CA ALA A 207 -9.27 -8.69 -7.20
C ALA A 207 -10.54 -8.81 -8.05
N ALA A 208 -11.59 -9.44 -7.52
CA ALA A 208 -12.89 -9.52 -8.17
C ALA A 208 -13.58 -8.15 -8.23
N ALA A 209 -13.61 -7.40 -7.13
CA ALA A 209 -14.19 -6.06 -7.05
C ALA A 209 -13.53 -5.10 -8.06
N TRP A 210 -12.19 -5.03 -8.06
CA TRP A 210 -11.45 -4.20 -9.02
C TRP A 210 -11.73 -4.62 -10.47
N SER A 211 -11.79 -5.92 -10.76
CA SER A 211 -12.09 -6.41 -12.13
C SER A 211 -13.46 -5.99 -12.63
N LYS A 212 -14.43 -5.76 -11.72
CA LYS A 212 -15.78 -5.31 -12.09
C LYS A 212 -15.84 -3.83 -12.42
N VAL A 213 -15.00 -2.99 -11.77
CA VAL A 213 -15.17 -1.53 -11.83
C VAL A 213 -14.03 -0.78 -12.49
N ILE A 214 -12.91 -1.43 -12.82
CA ILE A 214 -11.71 -0.74 -13.32
C ILE A 214 -11.99 0.09 -14.58
N ASP A 215 -12.81 -0.41 -15.50
CA ASP A 215 -13.15 0.30 -16.72
C ASP A 215 -14.00 1.55 -16.42
N GLU A 216 -14.93 1.46 -15.46
CA GLU A 216 -15.75 2.60 -15.04
C GLU A 216 -14.90 3.64 -14.31
N VAL A 217 -13.96 3.21 -13.45
CA VAL A 217 -13.01 4.11 -12.77
C VAL A 217 -12.15 4.83 -13.79
N ASN A 218 -11.59 4.13 -14.78
CA ASN A 218 -10.81 4.73 -15.84
C ASN A 218 -11.63 5.72 -16.70
N ALA A 219 -12.90 5.42 -16.94
CA ALA A 219 -13.80 6.31 -17.70
C ALA A 219 -14.31 7.50 -16.87
N SER A 220 -14.18 7.49 -15.57
CA SER A 220 -14.74 8.50 -14.65
C SER A 220 -14.04 9.87 -14.74
N GLY A 221 -12.81 9.89 -15.23
CA GLY A 221 -11.94 11.08 -15.30
C GLY A 221 -10.90 11.15 -14.19
N ILE A 222 -10.98 10.28 -13.14
CA ILE A 222 -9.91 10.17 -12.15
C ILE A 222 -8.64 9.61 -12.80
N GLN A 223 -7.48 10.11 -12.40
CA GLN A 223 -6.20 9.57 -12.87
C GLN A 223 -5.67 8.55 -11.87
N LEU A 224 -5.65 7.27 -12.25
CA LEU A 224 -4.89 6.28 -11.50
C LEU A 224 -3.39 6.52 -11.71
N VAL A 225 -2.61 6.55 -10.63
CA VAL A 225 -1.17 6.84 -10.65
C VAL A 225 -0.44 5.90 -9.70
N PRO A 226 0.86 5.59 -9.93
CA PRO A 226 1.66 4.90 -8.93
C PRO A 226 1.82 5.79 -7.70
N VAL A 227 1.97 5.18 -6.51
CA VAL A 227 2.08 5.95 -5.25
C VAL A 227 3.28 6.89 -5.24
N SER A 228 4.34 6.55 -5.95
CA SER A 228 5.53 7.39 -6.12
C SER A 228 5.23 8.79 -6.68
N SER A 229 4.13 8.94 -7.42
CA SER A 229 3.69 10.24 -7.96
C SER A 229 3.06 11.17 -6.92
N LEU A 230 2.75 10.67 -5.72
CA LEU A 230 2.07 11.41 -4.65
C LEU A 230 2.93 11.61 -3.40
N LEU A 231 4.23 11.30 -3.47
CA LEU A 231 5.19 11.51 -2.37
C LEU A 231 5.45 13.00 -2.14
N LYS A 232 5.74 13.32 -0.88
CA LYS A 232 6.10 14.68 -0.42
C LYS A 232 7.45 14.68 0.25
#